data_3b46a3c3427be9cd9203a7e037c32721
#
_entry.id   3b46a3c3427be9cd9203a7e037c32721
#
_cell.length_a   1.000
_cell.length_b   1.000
_cell.length_c   1.000
_cell.angle_alpha   90.00
_cell.angle_beta   90.00
_cell.angle_gamma   90.00
#
_symmetry.space_group_name_H-M   'P 1'
#
loop_
_entity.id
_entity.type
_entity.pdbx_description
1 polymer ?
#
loop_
_entity_poly.entity_id
_entity_poly.type
_entity_poly.pdbx_seq_one_letter_code
_entity_poly.pdbx_strand_id
1 'polypeptide(L)'
;MTARRILIIQGHPDPDARHLCHALEDAYAAGAIDAGHAVRRVNVAKLDFPILRSQAEWDHGPVPPALVGVQADILWAQHLVLFFPLWLGGLPAYFKGFLEQVARPGFAFTEKDGNPFGRKGLT
;
A
#
# COMPACT_ATOMS: atom_id res chain seq x y z
N MET A 1 -5.10 -26.35 -3.71
CA MET A 1 -5.28 -24.89 -3.73
C MET A 1 -4.00 -24.22 -4.19
N THR A 2 -4.10 -23.34 -5.16
CA THR A 2 -2.92 -22.67 -5.72
C THR A 2 -2.37 -21.64 -4.73
N ALA A 3 -1.05 -21.67 -4.48
CA ALA A 3 -0.39 -20.67 -3.65
C ALA A 3 -0.46 -19.29 -4.32
N ARG A 4 -0.68 -18.27 -3.52
CA ARG A 4 -0.74 -16.88 -3.98
C ARG A 4 0.38 -16.06 -3.38
N ARG A 5 0.71 -14.97 -4.05
CA ARG A 5 1.63 -13.96 -3.54
C ARG A 5 0.81 -12.86 -2.89
N ILE A 6 0.96 -12.72 -1.59
CA ILE A 6 0.14 -11.81 -0.77
C ILE A 6 1.05 -10.72 -0.21
N LEU A 7 0.65 -9.46 -0.42
CA LEU A 7 1.28 -8.31 0.22
C LEU A 7 0.34 -7.79 1.30
N ILE A 8 0.83 -7.76 2.53
CA ILE A 8 0.11 -7.20 3.67
C ILE A 8 0.65 -5.80 3.93
N ILE A 9 -0.22 -4.80 3.94
CA ILE A 9 0.14 -3.41 4.22
C ILE A 9 -0.50 -3.01 5.54
N GLN A 10 0.35 -2.72 6.55
CA GLN A 10 -0.11 -2.19 7.83
C GLN A 10 -0.17 -0.68 7.74
N GLY A 11 -1.38 -0.13 7.73
CA GLY A 11 -1.64 1.30 7.61
C GLY A 11 -1.79 2.04 8.94
N HIS A 12 -1.57 1.38 10.09
CA HIS A 12 -1.60 2.07 11.38
C HIS A 12 -0.41 3.02 11.46
N PRO A 13 -0.63 4.32 11.76
CA PRO A 13 0.46 5.31 11.78
C PRO A 13 1.43 5.16 12.95
N ASP A 14 1.02 4.51 14.03
CA ASP A 14 1.85 4.34 15.22
C ASP A 14 2.79 3.15 15.04
N PRO A 15 4.12 3.35 15.14
CA PRO A 15 5.06 2.23 15.05
C PRO A 15 5.01 1.27 16.25
N ASP A 16 4.36 1.65 17.36
CA ASP A 16 4.12 0.74 18.48
C ASP A 16 3.18 -0.39 18.05
N ALA A 17 3.64 -1.62 18.14
CA ALA A 17 2.93 -2.78 17.61
C ALA A 17 1.86 -3.36 18.56
N ARG A 18 1.43 -2.61 19.59
CA ARG A 18 0.46 -3.07 20.60
C ARG A 18 -0.97 -2.64 20.27
N HIS A 19 -1.33 -2.61 19.00
CA HIS A 19 -2.68 -2.26 18.56
C HIS A 19 -3.39 -3.47 17.96
N LEU A 20 -4.73 -3.43 17.95
CA LEU A 20 -5.55 -4.47 17.34
C LEU A 20 -5.14 -4.72 15.87
N CYS A 21 -4.87 -3.66 15.10
CA CYS A 21 -4.45 -3.80 13.71
C CYS A 21 -3.20 -4.67 13.57
N HIS A 22 -2.25 -4.55 14.49
CA HIS A 22 -1.02 -5.35 14.47
C HIS A 22 -1.30 -6.81 14.83
N ALA A 23 -2.18 -7.06 15.80
CA ALA A 23 -2.58 -8.41 16.15
C ALA A 23 -3.32 -9.10 15.01
N LEU A 24 -4.20 -8.38 14.32
CA LEU A 24 -4.92 -8.90 13.17
C LEU A 24 -3.97 -9.20 11.99
N GLU A 25 -3.01 -8.31 11.76
CA GLU A 25 -1.99 -8.51 10.74
C GLU A 25 -1.18 -9.77 11.00
N ASP A 26 -0.70 -9.95 12.24
CA ASP A 26 0.11 -11.10 12.62
C ASP A 26 -0.67 -12.41 12.47
N ALA A 27 -1.93 -12.41 12.90
CA ALA A 27 -2.80 -13.58 12.76
C ALA A 27 -3.04 -13.93 11.30
N TYR A 28 -3.29 -12.93 10.47
CA TYR A 28 -3.49 -13.13 9.03
C TYR A 28 -2.23 -13.68 8.37
N ALA A 29 -1.08 -13.09 8.66
CA ALA A 29 0.20 -13.53 8.11
C ALA A 29 0.50 -14.99 8.48
N ALA A 30 0.31 -15.35 9.74
CA ALA A 30 0.52 -16.72 10.20
C ALA A 30 -0.39 -17.71 9.48
N GLY A 31 -1.67 -17.38 9.32
CA GLY A 31 -2.62 -18.24 8.61
C GLY A 31 -2.30 -18.37 7.12
N ALA A 32 -1.89 -17.29 6.47
CA ALA A 32 -1.52 -17.31 5.07
C ALA A 32 -0.27 -18.15 4.81
N ILE A 33 0.75 -18.01 5.66
CA ILE A 33 1.99 -18.80 5.56
C ILE A 33 1.68 -20.27 5.81
N ASP A 34 0.87 -20.57 6.82
CA ASP A 34 0.49 -21.95 7.17
C ASP A 34 -0.27 -22.60 6.02
N ALA A 35 -1.05 -21.83 5.27
CA ALA A 35 -1.77 -22.33 4.08
C ALA A 35 -0.90 -22.44 2.84
N GLY A 36 0.38 -22.11 2.92
CA GLY A 36 1.34 -22.25 1.82
C GLY A 36 1.46 -21.06 0.88
N HIS A 37 0.93 -19.90 1.27
CA HIS A 37 1.07 -18.69 0.45
C HIS A 37 2.39 -17.97 0.72
N ALA A 38 2.89 -17.26 -0.30
CA ALA A 38 4.05 -16.38 -0.15
C ALA A 38 3.58 -15.04 0.38
N VAL A 39 4.22 -14.53 1.44
CA VAL A 39 3.79 -13.31 2.13
C VAL A 39 4.94 -12.32 2.19
N ARG A 40 4.66 -11.06 1.81
CA ARG A 40 5.51 -9.90 2.09
C ARG A 40 4.70 -8.92 2.94
N ARG A 41 5.39 -8.10 3.72
CA ARG A 41 4.74 -7.17 4.64
C ARG A 41 5.35 -5.78 4.51
N VAL A 42 4.49 -4.76 4.55
CA VAL A 42 4.89 -3.34 4.56
C VAL A 42 4.28 -2.71 5.80
N ASN A 43 5.09 -2.01 6.59
CA ASN A 43 4.63 -1.23 7.73
C ASN A 43 4.78 0.25 7.42
N VAL A 44 3.65 0.91 7.12
CA VAL A 44 3.63 2.31 6.70
C VAL A 44 4.18 3.24 7.78
N ALA A 45 3.98 2.91 9.07
CA ALA A 45 4.47 3.73 10.18
C ALA A 45 6.01 3.86 10.20
N LYS A 46 6.71 2.93 9.59
CA LYS A 46 8.18 2.92 9.55
C LYS A 46 8.75 3.54 8.28
N LEU A 47 7.90 4.02 7.39
CA LEU A 47 8.31 4.65 6.13
C LEU A 47 8.26 6.16 6.29
N ASP A 48 9.26 6.84 5.71
CA ASP A 48 9.33 8.29 5.72
C ASP A 48 9.11 8.82 4.29
N PHE A 49 8.13 9.70 4.15
CA PHE A 49 7.78 10.29 2.88
C PHE A 49 7.04 11.62 3.10
N PRO A 50 7.18 12.59 2.20
CA PRO A 50 6.43 13.83 2.31
C PRO A 50 4.98 13.62 1.88
N ILE A 51 4.11 14.53 2.32
CA ILE A 51 2.73 14.62 1.84
C ILE A 51 2.74 15.31 0.48
N LEU A 52 2.00 14.77 -0.49
CA LEU A 52 1.81 15.43 -1.77
C LEU A 52 1.01 16.72 -1.59
N ARG A 53 1.45 17.78 -2.25
CA ARG A 53 0.85 19.11 -2.11
C ARG A 53 0.38 19.71 -3.43
N SER A 54 0.67 19.07 -4.57
CA SER A 54 0.24 19.57 -5.86
C SER A 54 0.01 18.43 -6.84
N GLN A 55 -0.84 18.68 -7.82
CA GLN A 55 -1.05 17.75 -8.92
C GLN A 55 0.22 17.54 -9.73
N ALA A 56 1.02 18.59 -9.90
CA ALA A 56 2.26 18.50 -10.64
C ALA A 56 3.25 17.52 -10.00
N GLU A 57 3.34 17.52 -8.66
CA GLU A 57 4.17 16.54 -7.95
C GLU A 57 3.66 15.11 -8.20
N TRP A 58 2.35 14.93 -8.18
CA TRP A 58 1.74 13.62 -8.38
C TRP A 58 1.96 13.12 -9.82
N ASP A 59 1.78 14.00 -10.80
CA ASP A 59 1.92 13.67 -12.22
C ASP A 59 3.37 13.42 -12.64
N HIS A 60 4.29 14.25 -12.17
CA HIS A 60 5.66 14.33 -12.70
C HIS A 60 6.76 14.22 -11.64
N GLY A 61 6.43 14.35 -10.37
CA GLY A 61 7.42 14.26 -9.31
C GLY A 61 7.94 12.83 -9.11
N PRO A 62 9.14 12.68 -8.55
CA PRO A 62 9.69 11.37 -8.27
C PRO A 62 8.95 10.69 -7.12
N VAL A 63 8.89 9.37 -7.16
CA VAL A 63 8.40 8.58 -6.02
C VAL A 63 9.45 8.67 -4.90
N PRO A 64 9.05 8.95 -3.65
CA PRO A 64 9.99 8.96 -2.54
C PRO A 64 10.81 7.67 -2.47
N PRO A 65 12.12 7.75 -2.18
CA PRO A 65 12.97 6.55 -2.17
C PRO A 65 12.47 5.43 -1.28
N ALA A 66 11.87 5.75 -0.13
CA ALA A 66 11.33 4.75 0.79
C ALA A 66 10.18 3.94 0.19
N LEU A 67 9.53 4.45 -0.87
CA LEU A 67 8.35 3.81 -1.47
C LEU A 67 8.64 3.05 -2.76
N VAL A 68 9.85 3.15 -3.29
CA VAL A 68 10.22 2.42 -4.52
C VAL A 68 10.10 0.92 -4.33
N GLY A 69 10.60 0.40 -3.21
CA GLY A 69 10.46 -1.02 -2.88
C GLY A 69 9.02 -1.46 -2.65
N VAL A 70 8.19 -0.56 -2.13
CA VAL A 70 6.77 -0.83 -1.93
C VAL A 70 6.06 -1.00 -3.28
N GLN A 71 6.37 -0.15 -4.25
CA GLN A 71 5.81 -0.31 -5.60
C GLN A 71 6.21 -1.66 -6.21
N ALA A 72 7.46 -2.08 -6.02
CA ALA A 72 7.91 -3.39 -6.49
C ALA A 72 7.13 -4.53 -5.80
N ASP A 73 6.88 -4.41 -4.50
CA ASP A 73 6.10 -5.41 -3.75
C ASP A 73 4.64 -5.47 -4.25
N ILE A 74 4.05 -4.32 -4.56
CA ILE A 74 2.68 -4.27 -5.10
C ILE A 74 2.62 -4.97 -6.46
N LEU A 75 3.59 -4.73 -7.33
CA LEU A 75 3.65 -5.40 -8.63
C LEU A 75 3.86 -6.92 -8.49
N TRP A 76 4.63 -7.33 -7.48
CA TRP A 76 4.84 -8.74 -7.19
C TRP A 76 3.55 -9.43 -6.72
N ALA A 77 2.70 -8.72 -5.96
CA ALA A 77 1.55 -9.31 -5.29
C ALA A 77 0.42 -9.64 -6.25
N GLN A 78 -0.29 -10.72 -5.96
CA GLN A 78 -1.55 -11.07 -6.58
C GLN A 78 -2.75 -10.67 -5.73
N HIS A 79 -2.51 -10.43 -4.43
CA HIS A 79 -3.54 -10.08 -3.45
C HIS A 79 -2.97 -9.08 -2.46
N LEU A 80 -3.69 -7.98 -2.24
CA LEU A 80 -3.31 -6.95 -1.27
C LEU A 80 -4.26 -7.02 -0.08
N VAL A 81 -3.70 -6.98 1.12
CA VAL A 81 -4.45 -6.94 2.37
C VAL A 81 -4.05 -5.70 3.14
N LEU A 82 -5.01 -4.87 3.47
CA LEU A 82 -4.78 -3.61 4.16
C LEU A 82 -5.37 -3.68 5.57
N PHE A 83 -4.57 -3.34 6.58
CA PHE A 83 -5.03 -3.19 7.96
C PHE A 83 -4.85 -1.73 8.36
N PHE A 84 -5.89 -1.11 8.86
CA PHE A 84 -5.80 0.27 9.34
C PHE A 84 -6.90 0.55 10.37
N PRO A 85 -6.64 1.46 11.33
CA PRO A 85 -7.68 1.89 12.25
C PRO A 85 -8.62 2.87 11.53
N LEU A 86 -9.89 2.84 11.91
CA LEU A 86 -10.87 3.77 11.36
C LEU A 86 -10.85 5.05 12.19
N TRP A 87 -10.25 6.12 11.66
CA TRP A 87 -10.16 7.41 12.33
C TRP A 87 -11.06 8.41 11.65
N LEU A 88 -11.98 9.00 12.40
CA LEU A 88 -12.99 9.95 11.89
C LEU A 88 -13.74 9.38 10.67
N GLY A 89 -14.05 8.08 10.72
CA GLY A 89 -14.81 7.42 9.67
C GLY A 89 -14.04 7.10 8.41
N GLY A 90 -12.71 7.21 8.41
CA GLY A 90 -11.89 6.97 7.24
C GLY A 90 -10.50 6.46 7.55
N LEU A 91 -9.64 6.54 6.56
CA LEU A 91 -8.24 6.15 6.70
C LEU A 91 -7.49 7.18 7.57
N PRO A 92 -6.51 6.74 8.37
CA PRO A 92 -5.59 7.69 8.99
C PRO A 92 -4.90 8.55 7.93
N ALA A 93 -4.67 9.83 8.23
CA ALA A 93 -4.09 10.77 7.28
C ALA A 93 -2.74 10.28 6.73
N TYR A 94 -1.90 9.71 7.60
CA TYR A 94 -0.60 9.21 7.19
C TYR A 94 -0.73 8.07 6.17
N PHE A 95 -1.68 7.16 6.38
CA PHE A 95 -1.93 6.06 5.45
C PHE A 95 -2.48 6.58 4.11
N LYS A 96 -3.38 7.57 4.14
CA LYS A 96 -3.89 8.18 2.91
C LYS A 96 -2.75 8.87 2.13
N GLY A 97 -1.88 9.58 2.84
CA GLY A 97 -0.70 10.18 2.23
C GLY A 97 0.24 9.17 1.58
N PHE A 98 0.41 8.02 2.22
CA PHE A 98 1.15 6.89 1.65
C PHE A 98 0.51 6.42 0.34
N LEU A 99 -0.80 6.20 0.34
CA LEU A 99 -1.51 5.75 -0.86
C LEU A 99 -1.40 6.74 -2.01
N GLU A 100 -1.48 8.03 -1.71
CA GLU A 100 -1.32 9.08 -2.72
C GLU A 100 0.08 9.07 -3.35
N GLN A 101 1.09 8.83 -2.53
CA GLN A 101 2.48 8.77 -3.02
C GLN A 101 2.76 7.50 -3.83
N VAL A 102 2.15 6.39 -3.48
CA VAL A 102 2.38 5.10 -4.15
C VAL A 102 1.58 5.01 -5.46
N ALA A 103 0.33 5.48 -5.47
CA ALA A 103 -0.59 5.33 -6.59
C ALA A 103 -0.40 6.46 -7.62
N ARG A 104 0.75 6.46 -8.29
CA ARG A 104 1.11 7.46 -9.27
C ARG A 104 0.62 7.12 -10.67
N PRO A 105 0.43 8.11 -11.55
CA PRO A 105 0.20 7.84 -12.97
C PRO A 105 1.34 7.04 -13.58
N GLY A 106 1.01 6.12 -14.47
CA GLY A 106 2.00 5.23 -15.08
C GLY A 106 2.31 4.00 -14.25
N PHE A 107 1.95 4.01 -12.96
CA PHE A 107 2.06 2.84 -12.09
C PHE A 107 0.68 2.26 -11.76
N ALA A 108 -0.14 3.01 -11.01
CA ALA A 108 -1.48 2.56 -10.61
C ALA A 108 -2.52 2.84 -11.69
N PHE A 109 -2.31 3.86 -12.50
CA PHE A 109 -3.22 4.29 -13.56
C PHE A 109 -2.48 4.46 -14.86
N THR A 110 -3.13 4.10 -15.97
CA THR A 110 -2.62 4.37 -17.32
C THR A 110 -3.59 5.32 -18.00
N GLU A 111 -3.10 6.47 -18.44
CA GLU A 111 -3.92 7.39 -19.19
C GLU A 111 -4.20 6.84 -20.58
N LYS A 112 -5.45 6.95 -20.99
CA LYS A 112 -5.86 6.72 -22.38
C LYS A 112 -6.76 7.88 -22.77
N ASP A 113 -6.40 8.55 -23.86
CA ASP A 113 -7.15 9.70 -24.39
C ASP A 113 -7.27 10.84 -23.36
N GLY A 114 -6.24 11.04 -22.54
CA GLY A 114 -6.22 12.09 -21.52
C GLY A 114 -7.05 11.81 -20.27
N ASN A 115 -7.61 10.61 -20.13
CA ASN A 115 -8.41 10.23 -18.97
C ASN A 115 -7.60 9.31 -18.06
N PRO A 116 -7.10 9.80 -16.88
CA PRO A 116 -6.29 8.98 -16.00
C PRO A 116 -7.06 7.81 -15.37
N PHE A 117 -8.38 7.85 -15.42
CA PHE A 117 -9.22 6.77 -14.88
C PHE A 117 -9.74 5.83 -15.96
N GLY A 118 -9.35 6.03 -17.21
CA GLY A 118 -9.83 5.25 -18.34
C GLY A 118 -9.27 3.84 -18.42
N ARG A 119 -8.12 3.59 -17.79
CA ARG A 119 -7.49 2.26 -17.74
C ARG A 119 -6.79 2.06 -16.41
N LYS A 120 -6.75 0.81 -15.98
CA LYS A 120 -5.94 0.44 -14.81
C LYS A 120 -4.51 0.14 -15.24
N GLY A 121 -3.54 0.68 -14.52
CA GLY A 121 -2.13 0.36 -14.69
C GLY A 121 -1.75 -0.95 -14.02
N LEU A 122 -2.53 -1.38 -13.02
CA LEU A 122 -2.35 -2.64 -12.31
C LEU A 122 -3.45 -3.59 -12.72
N THR A 123 -3.10 -4.79 -13.10
CA THR A 123 -4.05 -5.84 -13.51
C THR A 123 -3.89 -7.10 -12.69
#